data_90cb89807227d37584c42d3bd4f0aa24
#
_entry.id   90cb89807227d37584c42d3bd4f0aa24
#
_cell.length_a   1.000
_cell.length_b   1.000
_cell.length_c   1.000
_cell.angle_alpha   90.00
_cell.angle_beta   90.00
_cell.angle_gamma   90.00
#
_symmetry.space_group_name_H-M   'P 1'
#
loop_
_entity.id
_entity.type
_entity.pdbx_description
1 polymer ?
#
loop_
_entity_poly.entity_id
_entity_poly.type
_entity_poly.pdbx_seq_one_letter_code
_entity_poly.pdbx_strand_id
1 'polypeptide(L)'
;MITSLETFILHVPVTRNRIADSTHSITHWGMPGVKIMTDSEHVGYGFTGTHAHLGSDRLITDCISNCYAELLIGEEIDDPRKLWKKLAHYPPLQWVGRAGITTMALAAVDIALWDLKSKYREEPLWQTLGGVSGKKVEAYNTDG
;
A
#
# COMPACT_ATOMS: atom_id res chain seq x y z
N MET A 1 6.41 -14.59 -11.30
CA MET A 1 6.65 -14.98 -9.88
C MET A 1 7.28 -13.81 -9.13
N ILE A 2 6.90 -13.56 -7.88
CA ILE A 2 7.47 -12.50 -7.02
C ILE A 2 8.88 -12.92 -6.59
N THR A 3 9.88 -12.05 -6.81
CA THR A 3 11.30 -12.33 -6.51
C THR A 3 11.81 -11.58 -5.30
N SER A 4 11.33 -10.36 -5.08
CA SER A 4 11.75 -9.54 -3.93
C SER A 4 10.76 -8.42 -3.61
N LEU A 5 10.88 -7.90 -2.39
CA LEU A 5 10.18 -6.71 -1.93
C LEU A 5 11.20 -5.72 -1.37
N GLU A 6 11.04 -4.45 -1.73
CA GLU A 6 11.80 -3.33 -1.17
C GLU A 6 10.82 -2.32 -0.56
N THR A 7 11.06 -1.94 0.68
CA THR A 7 10.27 -0.89 1.32
C THR A 7 10.88 0.50 1.10
N PHE A 8 10.05 1.52 1.12
CA PHE A 8 10.47 2.91 1.04
C PHE A 8 9.64 3.79 1.97
N ILE A 9 10.17 4.95 2.31
CA ILE A 9 9.45 6.00 3.05
C ILE A 9 9.62 7.30 2.28
N LEU A 10 8.51 7.97 1.99
CA LEU A 10 8.50 9.32 1.43
C LEU A 10 7.87 10.27 2.45
N HIS A 11 8.53 11.40 2.67
CA HIS A 11 7.98 12.52 3.42
C HIS A 11 7.70 13.66 2.46
N VAL A 12 6.42 13.87 2.14
CA VAL A 12 5.98 14.89 1.21
C VAL A 12 5.66 16.17 1.98
N PRO A 13 6.39 17.27 1.77
CA PRO A 13 6.18 18.52 2.51
C PRO A 13 4.85 19.16 2.11
N VAL A 14 4.12 19.68 3.09
CA VAL A 14 2.94 20.53 2.90
C VAL A 14 3.42 21.96 2.70
N THR A 15 3.53 22.41 1.45
CA THR A 15 4.11 23.70 1.08
C THR A 15 3.10 24.84 0.97
N ARG A 16 1.83 24.52 0.77
CA ARG A 16 0.72 25.48 0.65
C ARG A 16 -0.39 25.11 1.60
N ASN A 17 -0.98 26.09 2.26
CA ASN A 17 -2.06 25.92 3.22
C ASN A 17 -1.71 24.90 4.31
N ARG A 18 -1.14 25.41 5.39
CA ARG A 18 -0.86 24.59 6.58
C ARG A 18 -2.16 23.89 7.02
N ILE A 19 -2.18 22.58 6.90
CA ILE A 19 -3.30 21.79 7.38
C ILE A 19 -3.15 21.69 8.90
N ALA A 20 -4.04 22.35 9.61
CA ALA A 20 -4.07 22.32 11.06
C ALA A 20 -5.51 22.25 11.57
N ASP A 21 -5.74 21.39 12.52
CA ASP A 21 -6.96 21.34 13.31
C ASP A 21 -6.63 21.64 14.79
N SER A 22 -7.59 21.45 15.70
CA SER A 22 -7.40 21.67 17.12
C SER A 22 -6.35 20.76 17.76
N THR A 23 -5.96 19.68 17.13
CA THR A 23 -5.09 18.62 17.66
C THR A 23 -3.87 18.33 16.81
N HIS A 24 -3.87 18.70 15.53
CA HIS A 24 -2.85 18.35 14.57
C HIS A 24 -2.32 19.56 13.82
N SER A 25 -1.03 19.54 13.52
CA SER A 25 -0.37 20.48 12.61
C SER A 25 0.49 19.65 11.65
N ILE A 26 0.02 19.48 10.41
CA ILE A 26 0.65 18.62 9.44
C ILE A 26 1.64 19.45 8.61
N THR A 27 2.92 19.12 8.73
CA THR A 27 4.02 19.74 7.96
C THR A 27 4.47 18.86 6.80
N HIS A 28 4.27 17.55 6.93
CA HIS A 28 4.62 16.55 5.93
C HIS A 28 3.58 15.43 5.96
N TRP A 29 3.35 14.83 4.81
CA TRP A 29 2.65 13.55 4.69
C TRP A 29 3.68 12.43 4.74
N GLY A 30 3.53 11.49 5.66
CA GLY A 30 4.30 10.24 5.68
C GLY A 30 3.64 9.23 4.74
N MET A 31 4.44 8.68 3.83
CA MET A 31 4.01 7.71 2.83
C MET A 31 4.95 6.49 2.84
N PRO A 32 4.81 5.60 3.83
CA PRO A 32 5.51 4.32 3.83
C PRO A 32 4.92 3.39 2.76
N GLY A 33 5.77 2.71 2.02
CA GLY A 33 5.34 1.89 0.91
C GLY A 33 6.28 0.74 0.59
N VAL A 34 5.93 0.03 -0.47
CA VAL A 34 6.64 -1.15 -0.95
C VAL A 34 6.69 -1.17 -2.47
N LYS A 35 7.81 -1.65 -2.99
CA LYS A 35 7.96 -2.12 -4.37
C LYS A 35 7.96 -3.65 -4.33
N ILE A 36 7.17 -4.27 -5.19
CA ILE A 36 7.18 -5.71 -5.40
C ILE A 36 7.78 -5.98 -6.78
N MET A 37 8.87 -6.72 -6.80
CA MET A 37 9.58 -7.10 -8.02
C MET A 37 9.28 -8.55 -8.39
N THR A 38 9.29 -8.83 -9.68
CA THR A 38 9.05 -10.17 -10.23
C THR A 38 10.22 -10.60 -11.11
N ASP A 39 10.17 -11.83 -11.57
CA ASP A 39 11.05 -12.36 -12.61
C ASP A 39 10.82 -11.75 -14.00
N SER A 40 9.83 -10.88 -14.14
CA SER A 40 9.60 -10.04 -15.30
C SER A 40 10.08 -8.59 -15.06
N GLU A 41 9.96 -7.73 -16.07
CA GLU A 41 10.32 -6.31 -15.96
C GLU A 41 9.33 -5.48 -15.12
N HIS A 42 8.19 -6.06 -14.75
CA HIS A 42 7.15 -5.32 -14.06
C HIS A 42 7.44 -5.18 -12.57
N VAL A 43 7.22 -3.97 -12.06
CA VAL A 43 7.33 -3.61 -10.65
C VAL A 43 6.01 -3.03 -10.17
N GLY A 44 5.46 -3.58 -9.10
CA GLY A 44 4.28 -3.04 -8.42
C GLY A 44 4.66 -2.08 -7.31
N TYR A 45 3.94 -0.98 -7.20
CA TYR A 45 4.12 0.03 -6.16
C TYR A 45 2.85 0.19 -5.34
N GLY A 46 3.00 0.20 -4.03
CA GLY A 46 1.90 0.49 -3.11
C GLY A 46 2.39 1.26 -1.90
N PHE A 47 1.53 2.08 -1.34
CA PHE A 47 1.85 2.86 -0.15
C PHE A 47 0.59 3.10 0.68
N THR A 48 0.81 3.51 1.93
CA THR A 48 -0.22 4.00 2.85
C THR A 48 0.21 5.34 3.43
N GLY A 49 -0.60 5.94 4.29
CA GLY A 49 -0.30 7.24 4.87
C GLY A 49 -0.40 7.24 6.38
N THR A 50 0.60 7.85 7.05
CA THR A 50 0.60 8.05 8.50
C THR A 50 0.23 9.48 8.91
N HIS A 51 0.06 10.34 7.93
CA HIS A 51 -0.27 11.75 8.10
C HIS A 51 0.69 12.49 9.05
N ALA A 52 0.28 12.76 10.28
CA ALA A 52 1.02 13.63 11.19
C ALA A 52 2.16 12.94 11.95
N HIS A 53 2.17 11.62 12.08
CA HIS A 53 3.17 10.91 12.89
C HIS A 53 4.19 10.15 12.05
N LEU A 54 5.17 10.88 11.51
CA LEU A 54 6.20 10.33 10.61
C LEU A 54 7.05 9.22 11.23
N GLY A 55 7.18 9.20 12.55
CA GLY A 55 7.90 8.13 13.26
C GLY A 55 7.26 6.74 13.12
N SER A 56 5.96 6.68 12.83
CA SER A 56 5.24 5.42 12.61
C SER A 56 5.55 4.78 11.25
N ASP A 57 6.12 5.51 10.31
CA ASP A 57 6.40 5.01 8.95
C ASP A 57 7.30 3.78 8.99
N ARG A 58 8.30 3.79 9.88
CA ARG A 58 9.21 2.65 10.08
C ARG A 58 8.49 1.41 10.59
N LEU A 59 7.53 1.57 11.49
CA LEU A 59 6.76 0.43 11.99
C LEU A 59 6.00 -0.28 10.88
N ILE A 60 5.52 0.49 9.90
CA ILE A 60 4.81 -0.05 8.73
C ILE A 60 5.79 -0.76 7.80
N THR A 61 6.90 -0.12 7.44
CA THR A 61 7.91 -0.74 6.57
C THR A 61 8.57 -1.97 7.21
N ASP A 62 8.82 -1.94 8.52
CA ASP A 62 9.33 -3.10 9.26
C ASP A 62 8.30 -4.24 9.27
N CYS A 63 7.02 -3.94 9.44
CA CYS A 63 5.96 -4.95 9.34
C CYS A 63 5.91 -5.58 7.94
N ILE A 64 6.02 -4.79 6.86
CA ILE A 64 6.09 -5.31 5.50
C ILE A 64 7.29 -6.25 5.34
N SER A 65 8.47 -5.78 5.72
CA SER A 65 9.73 -6.50 5.50
C SER A 65 9.85 -7.79 6.32
N ASN A 66 9.43 -7.74 7.60
CA ASN A 66 9.67 -8.84 8.54
C ASN A 66 8.47 -9.78 8.69
N CYS A 67 7.26 -9.37 8.27
CA CYS A 67 6.07 -10.18 8.47
C CYS A 67 5.43 -10.65 7.16
N TYR A 68 5.53 -9.86 6.08
CA TYR A 68 4.82 -10.18 4.83
C TYR A 68 5.74 -10.60 3.68
N ALA A 69 6.98 -10.11 3.63
CA ALA A 69 7.86 -10.35 2.49
C ALA A 69 8.09 -11.84 2.23
N GLU A 70 8.47 -12.61 3.25
CA GLU A 70 8.73 -14.05 3.12
C GLU A 70 7.50 -14.85 2.65
N LEU A 71 6.29 -14.37 2.97
CA LEU A 71 5.05 -15.03 2.57
C LEU A 71 4.72 -14.81 1.09
N LEU A 72 5.32 -13.80 0.47
CA LEU A 72 5.05 -13.41 -0.92
C LEU A 72 6.13 -13.85 -1.90
N ILE A 73 7.39 -13.94 -1.46
CA ILE A 73 8.47 -14.41 -2.34
C ILE A 73 8.16 -15.83 -2.83
N GLY A 74 8.24 -16.01 -4.16
CA GLY A 74 7.92 -17.27 -4.83
C GLY A 74 6.43 -17.43 -5.20
N GLU A 75 5.55 -16.50 -4.82
CA GLU A 75 4.14 -16.54 -5.20
C GLU A 75 3.91 -15.97 -6.60
N GLU A 76 2.88 -16.48 -7.27
CA GLU A 76 2.40 -15.92 -8.53
C GLU A 76 1.42 -14.77 -8.29
N ILE A 77 1.41 -13.81 -9.20
CA ILE A 77 0.58 -12.59 -9.10
C ILE A 77 -0.81 -12.71 -9.70
N ASP A 78 -1.22 -13.93 -10.08
CA ASP A 78 -2.46 -14.14 -10.83
C ASP A 78 -3.71 -13.71 -10.08
N ASP A 79 -3.73 -13.87 -8.78
CA ASP A 79 -4.86 -13.48 -7.94
C ASP A 79 -4.41 -12.70 -6.69
N PRO A 80 -4.36 -11.35 -6.76
CA PRO A 80 -4.05 -10.50 -5.61
C PRO A 80 -4.96 -10.77 -4.41
N ARG A 81 -6.23 -11.13 -4.61
CA ARG A 81 -7.17 -11.43 -3.51
C ARG A 81 -6.77 -12.67 -2.73
N LYS A 82 -6.23 -13.68 -3.42
CA LYS A 82 -5.70 -14.90 -2.78
C LYS A 82 -4.50 -14.55 -1.90
N LEU A 83 -3.58 -13.73 -2.44
CA LEU A 83 -2.42 -13.27 -1.69
C LEU A 83 -2.83 -12.41 -0.49
N TRP A 84 -3.74 -11.47 -0.69
CA TRP A 84 -4.30 -10.69 0.42
C TRP A 84 -4.88 -11.57 1.52
N LYS A 85 -5.70 -12.60 1.17
CA LYS A 85 -6.26 -13.54 2.15
C LYS A 85 -5.18 -14.30 2.91
N LYS A 86 -4.11 -14.73 2.22
CA LYS A 86 -2.96 -15.40 2.84
C LYS A 86 -2.31 -14.52 3.91
N LEU A 87 -2.08 -13.24 3.59
CA LEU A 87 -1.47 -12.29 4.52
C LEU A 87 -2.42 -11.90 5.66
N ALA A 88 -3.67 -11.55 5.34
CA ALA A 88 -4.66 -11.12 6.32
C ALA A 88 -5.00 -12.18 7.37
N HIS A 89 -4.87 -13.46 7.01
CA HIS A 89 -5.16 -14.58 7.90
C HIS A 89 -3.90 -15.31 8.39
N TYR A 90 -2.73 -14.70 8.25
CA TYR A 90 -1.49 -15.29 8.73
C TYR A 90 -1.53 -15.47 10.26
N PRO A 91 -1.51 -16.73 10.77
CA PRO A 91 -1.81 -16.99 12.17
C PRO A 91 -0.92 -16.25 13.18
N PRO A 92 0.40 -16.13 12.98
CA PRO A 92 1.25 -15.41 13.92
C PRO A 92 0.84 -13.94 14.13
N LEU A 93 0.37 -13.25 13.09
CA LEU A 93 -0.06 -11.86 13.20
C LEU A 93 -1.44 -11.69 13.81
N GLN A 94 -2.25 -12.75 13.90
CA GLN A 94 -3.55 -12.69 14.59
C GLN A 94 -3.41 -12.37 16.08
N TRP A 95 -2.30 -12.74 16.69
CA TRP A 95 -1.98 -12.44 18.10
C TRP A 95 -1.48 -11.02 18.31
N VAL A 96 -0.85 -10.43 17.31
CA VAL A 96 -0.30 -9.07 17.40
C VAL A 96 -1.37 -8.00 17.17
N GLY A 97 -2.39 -8.32 16.40
CA GLY A 97 -3.51 -7.42 16.11
C GLY A 97 -3.90 -7.41 14.63
N ARG A 98 -5.17 -7.07 14.40
CA ARG A 98 -5.79 -7.06 13.07
C ARG A 98 -6.06 -5.65 12.54
N ALA A 99 -5.56 -4.63 13.23
CA ALA A 99 -5.81 -3.22 12.92
C ALA A 99 -4.52 -2.41 13.09
N GLY A 100 -4.58 -1.13 12.77
CA GLY A 100 -3.42 -0.24 12.89
C GLY A 100 -2.28 -0.65 11.96
N ILE A 101 -1.07 -0.77 12.50
CA ILE A 101 0.17 -0.97 11.73
C ILE A 101 0.09 -2.17 10.79
N THR A 102 -0.39 -3.32 11.25
CA THR A 102 -0.48 -4.52 10.41
C THR A 102 -1.43 -4.36 9.24
N THR A 103 -2.55 -3.68 9.44
CA THR A 103 -3.53 -3.41 8.37
C THR A 103 -3.02 -2.34 7.40
N MET A 104 -2.32 -1.31 7.89
CA MET A 104 -1.70 -0.30 7.03
C MET A 104 -0.60 -0.92 6.16
N ALA A 105 0.24 -1.79 6.73
CA ALA A 105 1.23 -2.54 6.01
C ALA A 105 0.61 -3.45 4.94
N LEU A 106 -0.45 -4.17 5.31
CA LEU A 106 -1.21 -5.01 4.38
C LEU A 106 -1.83 -4.20 3.25
N ALA A 107 -2.37 -3.02 3.53
CA ALA A 107 -2.95 -2.14 2.51
C ALA A 107 -1.89 -1.68 1.47
N ALA A 108 -0.69 -1.30 1.92
CA ALA A 108 0.39 -0.94 1.02
C ALA A 108 0.79 -2.12 0.11
N VAL A 109 0.87 -3.33 0.66
CA VAL A 109 1.17 -4.55 -0.09
C VAL A 109 0.06 -4.87 -1.08
N ASP A 110 -1.21 -4.78 -0.67
CA ASP A 110 -2.37 -5.06 -1.55
C ASP A 110 -2.40 -4.11 -2.75
N ILE A 111 -2.19 -2.82 -2.52
CA ILE A 111 -2.09 -1.82 -3.60
C ILE A 111 -0.96 -2.18 -4.58
N ALA A 112 0.22 -2.59 -4.08
CA ALA A 112 1.33 -2.98 -4.92
C ALA A 112 1.02 -4.24 -5.75
N LEU A 113 0.33 -5.21 -5.19
CA LEU A 113 -0.10 -6.43 -5.90
C LEU A 113 -1.09 -6.11 -7.02
N TRP A 114 -2.06 -5.23 -6.78
CA TRP A 114 -3.00 -4.80 -7.79
C TRP A 114 -2.37 -3.92 -8.87
N ASP A 115 -1.43 -3.03 -8.50
CA ASP A 115 -0.64 -2.24 -9.46
C ASP A 115 0.18 -3.17 -10.37
N LEU A 116 0.86 -4.15 -9.79
CA LEU A 116 1.61 -5.16 -10.52
C LEU A 116 0.73 -5.97 -11.47
N LYS A 117 -0.45 -6.42 -11.00
CA LYS A 117 -1.41 -7.16 -11.81
C LYS A 117 -1.92 -6.33 -12.99
N SER A 118 -2.21 -5.05 -12.78
CA SER A 118 -2.69 -4.18 -13.85
C SER A 118 -1.61 -3.93 -14.91
N LYS A 119 -0.36 -3.74 -14.50
CA LYS A 119 0.78 -3.60 -15.40
C LYS A 119 1.03 -4.87 -16.21
N TYR A 120 0.94 -6.03 -15.57
CA TYR A 120 1.08 -7.32 -16.25
C TYR A 120 0.00 -7.57 -17.30
N ARG A 121 -1.20 -7.01 -17.09
CA ARG A 121 -2.33 -7.07 -18.03
C ARG A 121 -2.31 -5.93 -19.06
N GLU A 122 -1.37 -5.00 -18.95
CA GLU A 122 -1.32 -3.77 -19.76
C GLU A 122 -2.64 -2.97 -19.72
N GLU A 123 -3.31 -3.00 -18.56
CA GLU A 123 -4.58 -2.35 -18.31
C GLU A 123 -4.46 -1.29 -17.22
N PRO A 124 -5.24 -0.19 -17.29
CA PRO A 124 -5.37 0.71 -16.15
C PRO A 124 -5.97 -0.02 -14.95
N LEU A 125 -5.55 0.34 -13.73
CA LEU A 125 -6.02 -0.32 -12.50
C LEU A 125 -7.55 -0.37 -12.37
N TRP A 126 -8.25 0.71 -12.75
CA TRP A 126 -9.71 0.76 -12.70
C TRP A 126 -10.37 -0.32 -13.57
N GLN A 127 -9.77 -0.66 -14.70
CA GLN A 127 -10.24 -1.71 -15.61
C GLN A 127 -9.98 -3.10 -15.03
N THR A 128 -8.76 -3.33 -14.51
CA THR A 128 -8.40 -4.56 -13.81
C THR A 128 -9.33 -4.86 -12.62
N LEU A 129 -9.80 -3.81 -11.94
CA LEU A 129 -10.77 -3.92 -10.84
C LEU A 129 -12.22 -4.09 -11.31
N GLY A 130 -12.48 -4.15 -12.63
CA GLY A 130 -13.82 -4.33 -13.19
C GLY A 130 -14.60 -3.04 -13.39
N GLY A 131 -13.95 -1.90 -13.38
CA GLY A 131 -14.56 -0.61 -13.69
C GLY A 131 -15.00 -0.50 -15.13
N VAL A 132 -15.97 0.37 -15.40
CA VAL A 132 -16.52 0.66 -16.74
C VAL A 132 -16.11 2.06 -17.15
N SER A 133 -15.53 2.19 -18.35
CA SER A 133 -15.15 3.47 -18.93
C SER A 133 -16.36 4.41 -19.12
N GLY A 134 -16.13 5.70 -18.94
CA GLY A 134 -17.15 6.74 -19.17
C GLY A 134 -18.15 6.96 -18.04
N LYS A 135 -18.11 6.18 -16.97
CA LYS A 135 -18.93 6.45 -15.78
C LYS A 135 -18.37 7.65 -15.02
N LYS A 136 -19.20 8.70 -14.90
CA LYS A 136 -18.86 9.84 -14.05
C LYS A 136 -18.99 9.48 -12.58
N VAL A 137 -18.03 9.88 -11.78
CA VAL A 137 -18.03 9.78 -10.32
C VAL A 137 -18.09 11.18 -9.75
N GLU A 138 -19.02 11.43 -8.85
CA GLU A 138 -19.08 12.71 -8.14
C GLU A 138 -17.85 12.82 -7.22
N ALA A 139 -17.21 13.98 -7.27
CA ALA A 139 -16.07 14.30 -6.42
C ALA A 139 -16.41 15.51 -5.53
N TYR A 140 -15.84 15.56 -4.37
CA TYR A 140 -15.91 16.71 -3.48
C TYR A 140 -14.51 17.09 -3.01
N ASN A 141 -14.32 18.36 -2.69
CA ASN A 141 -13.06 18.85 -2.12
C ASN A 141 -13.17 18.91 -0.60
N THR A 142 -12.13 18.47 0.08
CA THR A 142 -12.01 18.52 1.55
C THR A 142 -11.14 19.68 2.04
N ASP A 143 -10.64 20.50 1.12
CA ASP A 143 -9.96 21.75 1.48
C ASP A 143 -11.01 22.72 2.03
N GLY A 144 -11.09 22.80 3.36
CA GLY A 144 -12.00 23.67 4.06
C GLY A 144 -11.70 25.15 3.87
#